data_d8a1b9f1ce9ab97dc4b5f040bb0b93d0
#
_entry.id   d8a1b9f1ce9ab97dc4b5f040bb0b93d0
#
_cell.length_a   1.000
_cell.length_b   1.000
_cell.length_c   1.000
_cell.angle_alpha   90.00
_cell.angle_beta   90.00
_cell.angle_gamma   90.00
#
_symmetry.space_group_name_H-M   'P 1'
#
loop_
_entity.id
_entity.type
_entity.pdbx_description
1 polymer ?
#
loop_
_entity_poly.entity_id
_entity_poly.type
_entity_poly.pdbx_seq_one_letter_code
_entity_poly.pdbx_strand_id
1 'polypeptide(L)'
;RPIGSFLFVGPTGVGKTELAKQLAFELFGSEDSMVRFDMSEYMEKHSVSKLIGSPPGYVGYDEAGQLTEKVRRNPYSLILLDEIEKAHPDVLHMFLQILDDGRLTDAQGRTVSFKDTIIIMTSNAGTGAVEANVGFGAAREGVTKSVLGQLNNFFTPEFLNRFDGIIEFKALSKENLMNIVSLMLEEVNSLLAKQKLHIEVPTEVKEKLVDLGYDPAMGARPLRRTIQEQIEDGIAEYYLDHPENHQLVAALDNEGKIIVTGAQEVTKTETSTSDQAE
;
A
#
# COMPACT_ATOMS: atom_id res chain seq x y z
N ARG A 1 27.33 0.99 2.17
CA ARG A 1 25.92 1.18 2.58
C ARG A 1 25.07 1.35 1.33
N PRO A 2 23.79 0.99 1.34
CA PRO A 2 22.82 1.34 0.29
C PRO A 2 22.74 2.85 0.07
N ILE A 3 22.11 3.29 -1.04
CA ILE A 3 21.83 4.72 -1.31
C ILE A 3 21.02 5.33 -0.18
N GLY A 4 20.01 4.61 0.29
CA GLY A 4 19.17 5.01 1.40
C GLY A 4 18.51 3.80 2.07
N SER A 5 18.19 3.95 3.35
CA SER A 5 17.50 2.95 4.15
C SER A 5 16.49 3.62 5.07
N PHE A 6 15.22 3.22 4.95
CA PHE A 6 14.12 3.85 5.67
C PHE A 6 13.22 2.79 6.31
N LEU A 7 12.75 3.09 7.51
CA LEU A 7 11.71 2.34 8.18
C LEU A 7 10.41 3.13 8.15
N PHE A 8 9.38 2.59 7.49
CA PHE A 8 8.04 3.16 7.43
C PHE A 8 7.17 2.50 8.50
N VAL A 9 6.68 3.28 9.42
CA VAL A 9 5.90 2.81 10.57
C VAL A 9 4.52 3.43 10.54
N GLY A 10 3.50 2.64 10.76
CA GLY A 10 2.14 3.13 10.82
C GLY A 10 1.11 2.02 10.67
N PRO A 11 -0.18 2.34 10.84
CA PRO A 11 -1.26 1.36 10.68
C PRO A 11 -1.31 0.78 9.28
N THR A 12 -2.02 -0.33 9.14
CA THR A 12 -2.23 -0.98 7.83
C THR A 12 -3.07 -0.08 6.92
N GLY A 13 -2.72 -0.05 5.64
CA GLY A 13 -3.53 0.60 4.61
C GLY A 13 -3.46 2.14 4.57
N VAL A 14 -2.37 2.73 5.06
CA VAL A 14 -2.15 4.19 5.04
C VAL A 14 -1.24 4.67 3.92
N GLY A 15 -0.80 3.78 3.03
CA GLY A 15 -0.03 4.14 1.84
C GLY A 15 1.47 3.86 1.89
N LYS A 16 1.97 3.07 2.85
CA LYS A 16 3.41 2.75 2.95
C LYS A 16 3.95 2.09 1.68
N THR A 17 3.28 1.07 1.18
CA THR A 17 3.68 0.37 -0.04
C THR A 17 3.54 1.25 -1.27
N GLU A 18 2.49 2.06 -1.36
CA GLU A 18 2.26 2.97 -2.49
C GLU A 18 3.36 4.02 -2.58
N LEU A 19 3.78 4.59 -1.45
CA LEU A 19 4.91 5.53 -1.43
C LEU A 19 6.20 4.87 -1.93
N ALA A 20 6.45 3.62 -1.53
CA ALA A 20 7.62 2.87 -2.01
C ALA A 20 7.58 2.67 -3.54
N LYS A 21 6.42 2.35 -4.11
CA LYS A 21 6.26 2.23 -5.58
C LYS A 21 6.55 3.54 -6.29
N GLN A 22 5.99 4.65 -5.79
CA GLN A 22 6.22 5.96 -6.39
C GLN A 22 7.69 6.38 -6.29
N LEU A 23 8.36 6.08 -5.18
CA LEU A 23 9.81 6.29 -5.05
C LEU A 23 10.61 5.48 -6.07
N ALA A 24 10.25 4.22 -6.30
CA ALA A 24 10.90 3.39 -7.31
C ALA A 24 10.73 3.99 -8.71
N PHE A 25 9.54 4.46 -9.03
CA PHE A 25 9.25 5.12 -10.30
C PHE A 25 10.07 6.41 -10.48
N GLU A 26 10.08 7.29 -9.48
CA GLU A 26 10.78 8.59 -9.55
C GLU A 26 12.31 8.42 -9.62
N LEU A 27 12.86 7.45 -8.91
CA LEU A 27 14.32 7.27 -8.80
C LEU A 27 14.90 6.37 -9.89
N PHE A 28 14.16 5.36 -10.32
CA PHE A 28 14.63 4.31 -11.24
C PHE A 28 13.82 4.24 -12.55
N GLY A 29 12.82 5.10 -12.71
CA GLY A 29 12.05 5.25 -13.94
C GLY A 29 10.94 4.20 -14.16
N SER A 30 10.74 3.24 -13.25
CA SER A 30 9.71 2.21 -13.35
C SER A 30 9.29 1.70 -11.99
N GLU A 31 8.02 1.43 -11.79
CA GLU A 31 7.51 0.71 -10.62
C GLU A 31 8.03 -0.74 -10.55
N ASP A 32 8.37 -1.33 -11.68
CA ASP A 32 8.98 -2.67 -11.78
C ASP A 32 10.40 -2.73 -11.21
N SER A 33 11.01 -1.59 -10.94
CA SER A 33 12.28 -1.49 -10.20
C SER A 33 12.13 -1.74 -8.71
N MET A 34 10.91 -1.91 -8.20
CA MET A 34 10.64 -2.32 -6.84
C MET A 34 10.58 -3.84 -6.73
N VAL A 35 11.38 -4.38 -5.82
CA VAL A 35 11.37 -5.80 -5.45
C VAL A 35 10.77 -5.91 -4.06
N ARG A 36 9.65 -6.61 -3.94
CA ARG A 36 8.90 -6.75 -2.69
C ARG A 36 9.07 -8.13 -2.08
N PHE A 37 9.31 -8.15 -0.76
CA PHE A 37 9.31 -9.35 0.07
C PHE A 37 8.37 -9.14 1.26
N ASP A 38 7.41 -10.03 1.41
CA ASP A 38 6.54 -10.06 2.59
C ASP A 38 7.21 -10.93 3.67
N MET A 39 7.57 -10.31 4.79
CA MET A 39 8.29 -10.99 5.88
C MET A 39 7.45 -12.04 6.60
N SER A 40 6.14 -12.08 6.40
CA SER A 40 5.30 -13.19 6.88
C SER A 40 5.65 -14.54 6.25
N GLU A 41 6.29 -14.52 5.08
CA GLU A 41 6.81 -15.71 4.39
C GLU A 41 8.21 -16.12 4.86
N TYR A 42 8.86 -15.33 5.72
CA TYR A 42 10.23 -15.50 6.19
C TYR A 42 10.33 -15.55 7.72
N MET A 43 9.36 -16.24 8.35
CA MET A 43 9.25 -16.38 9.80
C MET A 43 10.12 -17.52 10.37
N GLU A 44 10.51 -18.44 9.52
CA GLU A 44 11.27 -19.63 9.91
C GLU A 44 12.79 -19.40 9.77
N LYS A 45 13.58 -20.10 10.58
CA LYS A 45 15.04 -19.97 10.54
C LYS A 45 15.63 -20.31 9.16
N HIS A 46 15.09 -21.31 8.48
CA HIS A 46 15.56 -21.70 7.14
C HIS A 46 15.18 -20.68 6.04
N SER A 47 14.38 -19.67 6.35
CA SER A 47 13.99 -18.62 5.39
C SER A 47 15.18 -17.81 4.87
N VAL A 48 16.29 -17.76 5.62
CA VAL A 48 17.53 -17.12 5.13
C VAL A 48 18.00 -17.79 3.84
N SER A 49 17.93 -19.11 3.73
CA SER A 49 18.32 -19.83 2.51
C SER A 49 17.45 -19.53 1.29
N LYS A 50 16.21 -19.14 1.48
CA LYS A 50 15.35 -18.66 0.38
C LYS A 50 15.87 -17.34 -0.21
N LEU A 51 16.47 -16.49 0.61
CA LEU A 51 16.94 -15.17 0.22
C LEU A 51 18.33 -15.18 -0.42
N ILE A 52 19.24 -16.01 0.11
CA ILE A 52 20.65 -16.06 -0.30
C ILE A 52 21.05 -17.35 -1.03
N GLY A 53 20.17 -18.34 -1.09
CA GLY A 53 20.42 -19.68 -1.62
C GLY A 53 20.81 -20.67 -0.52
N SER A 54 20.75 -21.98 -0.87
CA SER A 54 21.14 -23.06 0.03
C SER A 54 22.63 -23.42 -0.11
N PRO A 55 23.30 -23.79 1.00
CA PRO A 55 24.69 -24.25 0.92
C PRO A 55 24.85 -25.54 0.10
N PRO A 56 26.05 -25.85 -0.41
CA PRO A 56 26.34 -27.11 -1.07
C PRO A 56 25.93 -28.33 -0.22
N GLY A 57 25.25 -29.29 -0.83
CA GLY A 57 24.80 -30.50 -0.18
C GLY A 57 23.42 -30.41 0.50
N TYR A 58 22.79 -29.25 0.49
CA TYR A 58 21.41 -29.07 0.98
C TYR A 58 20.40 -29.05 -0.16
N VAL A 59 19.15 -29.40 0.15
CA VAL A 59 18.05 -29.32 -0.80
C VAL A 59 17.87 -27.88 -1.30
N GLY A 60 17.74 -27.70 -2.62
CA GLY A 60 17.61 -26.38 -3.22
C GLY A 60 18.96 -25.69 -3.52
N TYR A 61 20.09 -26.38 -3.45
CA TYR A 61 21.40 -25.80 -3.77
C TYR A 61 21.47 -25.22 -5.19
N ASP A 62 20.80 -25.85 -6.13
CA ASP A 62 20.75 -25.39 -7.53
C ASP A 62 19.83 -24.16 -7.72
N GLU A 63 19.03 -23.82 -6.72
CA GLU A 63 18.16 -22.63 -6.75
C GLU A 63 18.90 -21.40 -6.25
N ALA A 64 18.91 -20.36 -7.06
CA ALA A 64 19.48 -19.07 -6.67
C ALA A 64 18.66 -18.42 -5.53
N GLY A 65 19.33 -17.70 -4.64
CA GLY A 65 18.66 -16.90 -3.62
C GLY A 65 17.76 -15.82 -4.21
N GLN A 66 16.54 -15.72 -3.73
CA GLN A 66 15.53 -14.80 -4.29
C GLN A 66 15.97 -13.33 -4.22
N LEU A 67 16.58 -12.93 -3.12
CA LEU A 67 17.07 -11.56 -2.95
C LEU A 67 18.36 -11.32 -3.74
N THR A 68 19.36 -12.15 -3.54
CA THR A 68 20.69 -11.97 -4.11
C THR A 68 20.66 -12.04 -5.64
N GLU A 69 19.85 -12.91 -6.23
CA GLU A 69 19.74 -13.02 -7.67
C GLU A 69 19.02 -11.82 -8.29
N LYS A 70 17.96 -11.33 -7.66
CA LYS A 70 17.23 -10.14 -8.17
C LYS A 70 18.10 -8.89 -8.15
N VAL A 71 18.86 -8.67 -7.08
CA VAL A 71 19.77 -7.52 -6.97
C VAL A 71 20.97 -7.66 -7.90
N ARG A 72 21.50 -8.87 -8.07
CA ARG A 72 22.58 -9.13 -9.01
C ARG A 72 22.17 -8.81 -10.44
N ARG A 73 20.94 -9.15 -10.84
CA ARG A 73 20.42 -8.88 -12.19
C ARG A 73 20.05 -7.42 -12.40
N ASN A 74 19.51 -6.77 -11.38
CA ASN A 74 19.13 -5.36 -11.41
C ASN A 74 19.60 -4.66 -10.13
N PRO A 75 20.81 -4.12 -10.12
CA PRO A 75 21.36 -3.45 -8.94
C PRO A 75 20.68 -2.11 -8.63
N TYR A 76 20.07 -1.45 -9.62
CA TYR A 76 19.33 -0.20 -9.45
C TYR A 76 17.87 -0.50 -9.13
N SER A 77 17.60 -0.86 -7.88
CA SER A 77 16.28 -1.26 -7.44
C SER A 77 15.96 -0.75 -6.04
N LEU A 78 14.66 -0.65 -5.76
CA LEU A 78 14.13 -0.41 -4.44
C LEU A 78 13.67 -1.75 -3.86
N ILE A 79 14.22 -2.11 -2.70
CA ILE A 79 13.86 -3.34 -1.99
C ILE A 79 12.89 -2.97 -0.88
N LEU A 80 11.68 -3.50 -0.96
CA LEU A 80 10.63 -3.32 0.03
C LEU A 80 10.46 -4.60 0.85
N LEU A 81 10.64 -4.48 2.15
CA LEU A 81 10.43 -5.56 3.12
C LEU A 81 9.20 -5.22 3.95
N ASP A 82 8.07 -5.85 3.63
CA ASP A 82 6.83 -5.62 4.35
C ASP A 82 6.75 -6.44 5.64
N GLU A 83 6.16 -5.83 6.67
CA GLU A 83 5.88 -6.47 7.96
C GLU A 83 7.14 -7.04 8.63
N ILE A 84 8.15 -6.20 8.76
CA ILE A 84 9.49 -6.60 9.25
C ILE A 84 9.46 -7.23 10.64
N GLU A 85 8.47 -6.90 11.49
CA GLU A 85 8.28 -7.48 12.81
C GLU A 85 7.98 -8.98 12.78
N LYS A 86 7.55 -9.52 11.66
CA LYS A 86 7.26 -10.94 11.48
C LYS A 86 8.48 -11.76 11.05
N ALA A 87 9.54 -11.12 10.59
CA ALA A 87 10.73 -11.80 10.12
C ALA A 87 11.44 -12.57 11.25
N HIS A 88 11.99 -13.74 10.90
CA HIS A 88 12.88 -14.45 11.84
C HIS A 88 14.08 -13.58 12.20
N PRO A 89 14.60 -13.62 13.45
CA PRO A 89 15.75 -12.82 13.86
C PRO A 89 17.00 -12.99 12.97
N ASP A 90 17.23 -14.16 12.44
CA ASP A 90 18.36 -14.41 11.53
C ASP A 90 18.21 -13.66 10.20
N VAL A 91 16.97 -13.50 9.72
CA VAL A 91 16.66 -12.70 8.53
C VAL A 91 16.93 -11.22 8.81
N LEU A 92 16.50 -10.72 9.97
CA LEU A 92 16.79 -9.34 10.39
C LEU A 92 18.28 -9.08 10.52
N HIS A 93 19.03 -10.04 11.06
CA HIS A 93 20.49 -9.95 11.20
C HIS A 93 21.19 -9.87 9.85
N MET A 94 20.75 -10.65 8.88
CA MET A 94 21.24 -10.57 7.50
C MET A 94 21.03 -9.18 6.90
N PHE A 95 19.84 -8.57 7.08
CA PHE A 95 19.56 -7.22 6.60
C PHE A 95 20.37 -6.15 7.32
N LEU A 96 20.69 -6.31 8.61
CA LEU A 96 21.61 -5.42 9.30
C LEU A 96 22.98 -5.37 8.62
N GLN A 97 23.50 -6.51 8.20
CA GLN A 97 24.77 -6.56 7.46
C GLN A 97 24.66 -5.78 6.14
N ILE A 98 23.56 -5.91 5.41
CA ILE A 98 23.33 -5.16 4.17
C ILE A 98 23.29 -3.65 4.43
N LEU A 99 22.59 -3.23 5.49
CA LEU A 99 22.51 -1.81 5.86
C LEU A 99 23.87 -1.22 6.22
N ASP A 100 24.74 -2.01 6.83
CA ASP A 100 26.08 -1.56 7.22
C ASP A 100 27.09 -1.59 6.09
N ASP A 101 27.23 -2.73 5.47
CA ASP A 101 28.32 -3.02 4.53
C ASP A 101 27.92 -2.71 3.08
N GLY A 102 26.62 -2.68 2.78
CA GLY A 102 26.11 -2.51 1.43
C GLY A 102 26.43 -3.69 0.52
N ARG A 103 26.64 -4.87 1.10
CA ARG A 103 26.92 -6.11 0.38
C ARG A 103 26.48 -7.32 1.18
N LEU A 104 26.26 -8.41 0.46
CA LEU A 104 25.90 -9.69 1.03
C LEU A 104 26.57 -10.80 0.23
N THR A 105 27.12 -11.80 0.91
CA THR A 105 27.65 -13.00 0.27
C THR A 105 26.58 -14.06 0.20
N ASP A 106 26.31 -14.58 -1.01
CA ASP A 106 25.35 -15.67 -1.21
C ASP A 106 25.94 -17.03 -0.74
N ALA A 107 25.10 -18.06 -0.75
CA ALA A 107 25.49 -19.40 -0.34
C ALA A 107 26.55 -20.05 -1.26
N GLN A 108 26.77 -19.50 -2.45
CA GLN A 108 27.79 -19.94 -3.41
C GLN A 108 29.11 -19.16 -3.29
N GLY A 109 29.22 -18.30 -2.28
CA GLY A 109 30.41 -17.49 -2.03
C GLY A 109 30.53 -16.24 -2.90
N ARG A 110 29.51 -15.89 -3.68
CA ARG A 110 29.52 -14.69 -4.50
C ARG A 110 29.05 -13.47 -3.69
N THR A 111 29.78 -12.38 -3.80
CA THR A 111 29.41 -11.13 -3.15
C THR A 111 28.48 -10.33 -4.06
N VAL A 112 27.33 -9.94 -3.53
CA VAL A 112 26.33 -9.10 -4.21
C VAL A 112 26.33 -7.72 -3.59
N SER A 113 26.48 -6.68 -4.42
CA SER A 113 26.47 -5.28 -3.98
C SER A 113 25.05 -4.74 -3.89
N PHE A 114 24.75 -4.05 -2.78
CA PHE A 114 23.51 -3.33 -2.53
C PHE A 114 23.72 -1.81 -2.52
N LYS A 115 24.89 -1.34 -2.98
CA LYS A 115 25.24 0.09 -2.91
C LYS A 115 24.38 0.99 -3.78
N ASP A 116 23.80 0.44 -4.83
CA ASP A 116 22.93 1.17 -5.76
C ASP A 116 21.44 0.91 -5.49
N THR A 117 21.12 0.29 -4.35
CA THR A 117 19.76 0.01 -3.93
C THR A 117 19.25 1.01 -2.88
N ILE A 118 17.93 1.15 -2.80
CA ILE A 118 17.24 1.74 -1.66
C ILE A 118 16.51 0.63 -0.93
N ILE A 119 16.62 0.60 0.40
CA ILE A 119 15.95 -0.38 1.25
C ILE A 119 14.89 0.32 2.07
N ILE A 120 13.66 -0.14 1.92
CA ILE A 120 12.51 0.32 2.71
C ILE A 120 11.94 -0.88 3.45
N MET A 121 11.84 -0.76 4.75
CA MET A 121 11.15 -1.73 5.60
C MET A 121 9.88 -1.11 6.12
N THR A 122 8.80 -1.89 6.21
CA THR A 122 7.54 -1.43 6.77
C THR A 122 7.21 -2.19 8.04
N SER A 123 6.58 -1.52 8.98
CA SER A 123 6.08 -2.11 10.22
C SER A 123 4.79 -1.44 10.65
N ASN A 124 3.87 -2.22 11.20
CA ASN A 124 2.72 -1.74 11.95
C ASN A 124 2.91 -1.92 13.47
N ALA A 125 4.11 -2.32 13.89
CA ALA A 125 4.45 -2.46 15.29
C ALA A 125 4.31 -1.11 16.03
N GLY A 126 3.80 -1.17 17.25
CA GLY A 126 3.58 0.03 18.10
C GLY A 126 2.31 0.82 17.77
N THR A 127 1.54 0.46 16.74
CA THR A 127 0.31 1.17 16.37
C THR A 127 -0.96 0.63 17.05
N GLY A 128 -0.94 -0.58 17.58
CA GLY A 128 -2.08 -1.22 18.25
C GLY A 128 -2.31 -0.81 19.70
N ALA A 129 -1.40 -0.04 20.30
CA ALA A 129 -1.51 0.34 21.71
C ALA A 129 -2.38 1.60 21.98
N VAL A 130 -2.78 2.32 20.94
CA VAL A 130 -3.58 3.54 21.06
C VAL A 130 -5.09 3.23 21.14
N GLU A 131 -5.53 2.09 20.62
CA GLU A 131 -6.96 1.73 20.63
C GLU A 131 -7.47 1.12 21.94
N ALA A 132 -6.59 0.67 22.83
CA ALA A 132 -7.00 0.02 24.08
C ALA A 132 -7.36 0.97 25.23
N ASN A 133 -7.24 2.29 25.07
CA ASN A 133 -7.47 3.28 26.13
C ASN A 133 -8.55 4.33 25.83
N VAL A 134 -9.52 4.04 24.97
CA VAL A 134 -10.75 4.84 24.89
C VAL A 134 -11.82 4.22 25.81
N GLY A 135 -11.45 4.11 27.09
CA GLY A 135 -12.37 3.89 28.20
C GLY A 135 -12.57 5.21 28.92
N PHE A 136 -13.80 5.62 29.05
CA PHE A 136 -14.28 6.79 29.77
C PHE A 136 -13.47 7.15 31.05
N GLY A 137 -12.94 8.37 31.07
CA GLY A 137 -12.56 9.03 32.32
C GLY A 137 -11.11 9.42 32.45
N ALA A 138 -10.89 10.72 32.43
CA ALA A 138 -9.71 11.47 32.84
C ALA A 138 -8.74 11.84 31.70
N ALA A 139 -8.96 13.05 31.19
CA ALA A 139 -7.90 13.89 30.69
C ALA A 139 -6.76 13.96 31.72
N ARG A 140 -5.72 13.19 31.53
CA ARG A 140 -4.40 13.43 32.09
C ARG A 140 -3.47 13.71 30.92
N GLU A 141 -3.04 14.95 30.83
CA GLU A 141 -1.82 15.38 30.18
C GLU A 141 -0.71 14.40 30.57
N GLY A 142 -0.28 13.57 29.68
CA GLY A 142 0.73 12.59 29.97
C GLY A 142 1.11 11.80 28.74
N VAL A 143 2.10 12.37 28.01
CA VAL A 143 3.04 11.60 27.20
C VAL A 143 2.36 10.71 26.14
N THR A 144 2.09 11.26 25.01
CA THR A 144 2.14 10.53 23.75
C THR A 144 3.49 9.82 23.73
N LYS A 145 3.52 8.53 24.11
CA LYS A 145 4.70 7.71 23.88
C LYS A 145 4.95 7.81 22.39
N SER A 146 6.03 8.47 22.01
CA SER A 146 6.38 8.64 20.61
C SER A 146 6.39 7.25 19.98
N VAL A 147 6.01 7.15 18.71
CA VAL A 147 6.09 5.88 17.94
C VAL A 147 7.46 5.23 18.09
N LEU A 148 8.53 6.02 18.15
CA LEU A 148 9.89 5.57 18.46
C LEU A 148 9.99 4.85 19.80
N GLY A 149 9.34 5.34 20.87
CA GLY A 149 9.34 4.67 22.17
C GLY A 149 8.59 3.33 22.15
N GLN A 150 7.59 3.19 21.28
CA GLN A 150 6.87 1.92 21.10
C GLN A 150 7.67 0.93 20.25
N LEU A 151 8.41 1.39 19.24
CA LEU A 151 9.28 0.55 18.40
C LEU A 151 10.38 -0.14 19.22
N ASN A 152 10.88 0.45 20.29
CA ASN A 152 11.88 -0.16 21.17
C ASN A 152 11.38 -1.44 21.87
N ASN A 153 10.06 -1.67 21.92
CA ASN A 153 9.50 -2.92 22.41
C ASN A 153 9.57 -4.07 21.40
N PHE A 154 9.73 -3.75 20.12
CA PHE A 154 9.76 -4.73 19.02
C PHE A 154 11.15 -4.88 18.39
N PHE A 155 11.93 -3.80 18.38
CA PHE A 155 13.25 -3.76 17.76
C PHE A 155 14.29 -3.23 18.71
N THR A 156 15.51 -3.74 18.61
CA THR A 156 16.64 -3.24 19.39
C THR A 156 17.02 -1.82 18.92
N PRO A 157 17.56 -0.98 19.82
CA PRO A 157 18.08 0.33 19.44
C PRO A 157 19.17 0.24 18.36
N GLU A 158 19.97 -0.82 18.39
CA GLU A 158 20.99 -1.09 17.37
C GLU A 158 20.37 -1.22 15.98
N PHE A 159 19.28 -2.00 15.85
CA PHE A 159 18.55 -2.15 14.59
C PHE A 159 17.98 -0.82 14.11
N LEU A 160 17.31 -0.09 14.98
CA LEU A 160 16.66 1.19 14.63
C LEU A 160 17.66 2.27 14.21
N ASN A 161 18.85 2.28 14.78
CA ASN A 161 19.91 3.24 14.47
C ASN A 161 20.60 3.00 13.14
N ARG A 162 20.35 1.87 12.47
CA ARG A 162 20.95 1.57 11.16
C ARG A 162 20.23 2.25 10.01
N PHE A 163 18.99 2.68 10.22
CA PHE A 163 18.23 3.41 9.20
C PHE A 163 18.68 4.87 9.08
N ASP A 164 18.67 5.38 7.86
CA ASP A 164 18.88 6.80 7.60
C ASP A 164 17.69 7.65 8.09
N GLY A 165 16.50 7.06 8.12
CA GLY A 165 15.31 7.69 8.66
C GLY A 165 14.21 6.70 9.05
N ILE A 166 13.42 7.11 10.04
CA ILE A 166 12.19 6.43 10.44
C ILE A 166 11.05 7.38 10.16
N ILE A 167 10.11 6.94 9.33
CA ILE A 167 9.00 7.77 8.86
C ILE A 167 7.71 7.22 9.42
N GLU A 168 7.01 8.05 10.18
CA GLU A 168 5.71 7.72 10.75
C GLU A 168 4.59 8.05 9.76
N PHE A 169 3.75 7.05 9.48
CA PHE A 169 2.52 7.19 8.73
C PHE A 169 1.35 7.24 9.71
N LYS A 170 0.56 8.28 9.65
CA LYS A 170 -0.60 8.47 10.51
C LYS A 170 -1.85 7.83 9.90
N ALA A 171 -2.85 7.52 10.76
CA ALA A 171 -4.16 7.10 10.30
C ALA A 171 -4.75 8.14 9.33
N LEU A 172 -5.43 7.65 8.29
CA LEU A 172 -6.01 8.51 7.26
C LEU A 172 -7.24 9.26 7.79
N SER A 173 -7.29 10.56 7.55
CA SER A 173 -8.49 11.38 7.78
C SER A 173 -9.54 11.14 6.68
N LYS A 174 -10.79 11.54 6.92
CA LYS A 174 -11.85 11.52 5.90
C LYS A 174 -11.46 12.32 4.66
N GLU A 175 -10.82 13.47 4.83
CA GLU A 175 -10.31 14.28 3.72
C GLU A 175 -9.27 13.53 2.89
N ASN A 176 -8.32 12.87 3.54
CA ASN A 176 -7.33 12.04 2.85
C ASN A 176 -7.98 10.89 2.08
N LEU A 177 -8.99 10.24 2.66
CA LEU A 177 -9.73 9.16 1.99
C LEU A 177 -10.50 9.67 0.77
N MET A 178 -11.10 10.84 0.85
CA MET A 178 -11.77 11.49 -0.30
C MET A 178 -10.78 11.79 -1.44
N ASN A 179 -9.58 12.26 -1.11
CA ASN A 179 -8.52 12.50 -2.10
C ASN A 179 -8.06 11.18 -2.75
N ILE A 180 -7.90 10.12 -1.98
CA ILE A 180 -7.54 8.79 -2.49
C ILE A 180 -8.60 8.27 -3.45
N VAL A 181 -9.89 8.36 -3.09
CA VAL A 181 -11.00 7.97 -3.98
C VAL A 181 -10.96 8.78 -5.27
N SER A 182 -10.73 10.09 -5.20
CA SER A 182 -10.64 10.94 -6.38
C SER A 182 -9.51 10.51 -7.31
N LEU A 183 -8.32 10.22 -6.79
CA LEU A 183 -7.19 9.71 -7.58
C LEU A 183 -7.49 8.36 -8.23
N MET A 184 -8.10 7.44 -7.50
CA MET A 184 -8.51 6.13 -8.04
C MET A 184 -9.55 6.27 -9.17
N LEU A 185 -10.49 7.22 -9.05
CA LEU A 185 -11.48 7.50 -10.10
C LEU A 185 -10.86 8.16 -11.32
N GLU A 186 -9.82 8.97 -11.15
CA GLU A 186 -9.02 9.49 -12.28
C GLU A 186 -8.32 8.37 -13.06
N GLU A 187 -7.79 7.36 -12.35
CA GLU A 187 -7.23 6.16 -12.98
C GLU A 187 -8.29 5.43 -13.80
N VAL A 188 -9.50 5.23 -13.25
CA VAL A 188 -10.64 4.61 -13.96
C VAL A 188 -10.96 5.41 -15.22
N ASN A 189 -11.09 6.73 -15.11
CA ASN A 189 -11.38 7.59 -16.28
C ASN A 189 -10.25 7.56 -17.32
N SER A 190 -9.00 7.45 -16.91
CA SER A 190 -7.87 7.29 -17.83
C SER A 190 -7.95 6.00 -18.64
N LEU A 191 -8.44 4.93 -18.04
CA LEU A 191 -8.69 3.67 -18.74
C LEU A 191 -9.91 3.77 -19.67
N LEU A 192 -10.99 4.38 -19.18
CA LEU A 192 -12.23 4.58 -19.95
C LEU A 192 -12.03 5.48 -21.17
N ALA A 193 -11.14 6.46 -21.09
CA ALA A 193 -10.80 7.36 -22.20
C ALA A 193 -10.31 6.62 -23.45
N LYS A 194 -9.66 5.46 -23.29
CA LYS A 194 -9.23 4.60 -24.40
C LYS A 194 -10.42 4.07 -25.22
N GLN A 195 -11.58 3.97 -24.59
CA GLN A 195 -12.85 3.57 -25.22
C GLN A 195 -13.78 4.76 -25.46
N LYS A 196 -13.26 5.99 -25.30
CA LYS A 196 -14.04 7.24 -25.43
C LYS A 196 -15.19 7.36 -24.41
N LEU A 197 -15.06 6.68 -23.28
CA LEU A 197 -15.99 6.72 -22.15
C LEU A 197 -15.47 7.66 -21.07
N HIS A 198 -16.38 8.25 -20.32
CA HIS A 198 -16.09 9.04 -19.15
C HIS A 198 -17.20 8.85 -18.11
N ILE A 199 -16.83 8.77 -16.83
CA ILE A 199 -17.76 8.76 -15.72
C ILE A 199 -17.53 9.96 -14.81
N GLU A 200 -18.61 10.66 -14.50
CA GLU A 200 -18.63 11.69 -13.46
C GLU A 200 -19.13 11.08 -12.15
N VAL A 201 -18.38 11.29 -11.07
CA VAL A 201 -18.70 10.80 -9.74
C VAL A 201 -18.88 11.98 -8.80
N PRO A 202 -20.11 12.33 -8.40
CA PRO A 202 -20.38 13.43 -7.48
C PRO A 202 -19.77 13.18 -6.09
N THR A 203 -19.60 14.26 -5.33
CA THR A 203 -19.04 14.21 -3.98
C THR A 203 -19.79 13.28 -3.04
N GLU A 204 -21.12 13.28 -3.10
CA GLU A 204 -21.97 12.39 -2.28
C GLU A 204 -21.71 10.89 -2.55
N VAL A 205 -21.44 10.53 -3.81
CA VAL A 205 -21.08 9.16 -4.20
C VAL A 205 -19.66 8.83 -3.72
N LYS A 206 -18.74 9.78 -3.82
CA LYS A 206 -17.37 9.60 -3.27
C LYS A 206 -17.40 9.37 -1.77
N GLU A 207 -18.22 10.12 -1.03
CA GLU A 207 -18.43 9.91 0.41
C GLU A 207 -18.97 8.51 0.70
N LYS A 208 -19.93 8.04 -0.09
CA LYS A 208 -20.45 6.68 0.04
C LYS A 208 -19.41 5.63 -0.24
N LEU A 209 -18.54 5.82 -1.23
CA LEU A 209 -17.41 4.94 -1.52
C LEU A 209 -16.42 4.87 -0.34
N VAL A 210 -16.13 6.00 0.29
CA VAL A 210 -15.30 6.06 1.49
C VAL A 210 -15.91 5.25 2.62
N ASP A 211 -17.20 5.43 2.88
CA ASP A 211 -17.92 4.72 3.96
C ASP A 211 -17.94 3.21 3.73
N LEU A 212 -18.09 2.76 2.49
CA LEU A 212 -18.10 1.34 2.12
C LEU A 212 -16.69 0.72 2.08
N GLY A 213 -15.69 1.50 1.70
CA GLY A 213 -14.34 1.02 1.43
C GLY A 213 -13.33 1.28 2.52
N TYR A 214 -13.70 1.92 3.62
CA TYR A 214 -12.84 2.12 4.78
C TYR A 214 -13.12 1.07 5.86
N ASP A 215 -12.05 0.48 6.37
CA ASP A 215 -12.07 -0.43 7.51
C ASP A 215 -11.01 0.01 8.52
N PRO A 216 -11.37 0.23 9.82
CA PRO A 216 -10.39 0.66 10.84
C PRO A 216 -9.18 -0.27 10.97
N ALA A 217 -9.34 -1.58 10.74
CA ALA A 217 -8.27 -2.56 10.81
C ALA A 217 -7.41 -2.63 9.54
N MET A 218 -8.01 -2.34 8.38
CA MET A 218 -7.38 -2.48 7.07
C MET A 218 -7.08 -1.12 6.39
N GLY A 219 -7.57 -0.02 6.97
CA GLY A 219 -7.42 1.33 6.43
C GLY A 219 -8.12 1.50 5.09
N ALA A 220 -7.46 2.13 4.13
CA ALA A 220 -7.98 2.36 2.78
C ALA A 220 -7.78 1.17 1.82
N ARG A 221 -7.18 0.07 2.29
CA ARG A 221 -6.89 -1.10 1.43
C ARG A 221 -8.12 -1.63 0.68
N PRO A 222 -9.33 -1.72 1.29
CA PRO A 222 -10.53 -2.19 0.59
C PRO A 222 -11.09 -1.22 -0.45
N LEU A 223 -10.68 0.05 -0.49
CA LEU A 223 -11.24 1.06 -1.40
C LEU A 223 -11.15 0.69 -2.88
N ARG A 224 -10.03 0.11 -3.32
CA ARG A 224 -9.86 -0.29 -4.72
C ARG A 224 -10.89 -1.33 -5.13
N ARG A 225 -11.14 -2.32 -4.29
CA ARG A 225 -12.17 -3.32 -4.54
C ARG A 225 -13.57 -2.72 -4.50
N THR A 226 -13.81 -1.80 -3.56
CA THR A 226 -15.10 -1.10 -3.46
C THR A 226 -15.39 -0.30 -4.73
N ILE A 227 -14.41 0.43 -5.27
CA ILE A 227 -14.58 1.18 -6.53
C ILE A 227 -14.83 0.22 -7.68
N GLN A 228 -14.12 -0.91 -7.75
CA GLN A 228 -14.35 -1.92 -8.75
C GLN A 228 -15.79 -2.44 -8.71
N GLU A 229 -16.27 -2.87 -7.56
CA GLU A 229 -17.61 -3.45 -7.37
C GLU A 229 -18.72 -2.41 -7.56
N GLN A 230 -18.53 -1.16 -7.12
CA GLN A 230 -19.58 -0.15 -7.14
C GLN A 230 -19.58 0.71 -8.41
N ILE A 231 -18.45 0.92 -9.03
CA ILE A 231 -18.29 1.82 -10.19
C ILE A 231 -17.99 1.04 -11.47
N GLU A 232 -16.89 0.27 -11.49
CA GLU A 232 -16.45 -0.39 -12.72
C GLU A 232 -17.43 -1.46 -13.19
N ASP A 233 -17.97 -2.27 -12.29
CA ASP A 233 -18.97 -3.28 -12.61
C ASP A 233 -20.29 -2.60 -13.07
N GLY A 234 -20.68 -1.51 -12.42
CA GLY A 234 -21.83 -0.71 -12.82
C GLY A 234 -21.69 -0.08 -14.21
N ILE A 235 -20.50 0.38 -14.56
CA ILE A 235 -20.17 0.88 -15.91
C ILE A 235 -20.33 -0.25 -16.93
N ALA A 236 -19.78 -1.42 -16.64
CA ALA A 236 -19.85 -2.57 -17.55
C ALA A 236 -21.29 -3.02 -17.80
N GLU A 237 -22.11 -3.13 -16.75
CA GLU A 237 -23.52 -3.48 -16.86
C GLU A 237 -24.30 -2.45 -17.69
N TYR A 238 -24.14 -1.16 -17.37
CA TYR A 238 -24.83 -0.10 -18.11
C TYR A 238 -24.44 -0.04 -19.57
N TYR A 239 -23.15 -0.17 -19.88
CA TYR A 239 -22.64 -0.10 -21.25
C TYR A 239 -23.11 -1.26 -22.14
N LEU A 240 -23.36 -2.44 -21.57
CA LEU A 240 -23.91 -3.57 -22.33
C LEU A 240 -25.30 -3.25 -22.89
N ASP A 241 -26.12 -2.54 -22.14
CA ASP A 241 -27.48 -2.18 -22.52
C ASP A 241 -27.54 -0.86 -23.31
N HIS A 242 -26.57 0.02 -23.11
CA HIS A 242 -26.53 1.37 -23.68
C HIS A 242 -25.18 1.73 -24.31
N PRO A 243 -24.70 0.99 -25.33
CA PRO A 243 -23.39 1.20 -25.92
C PRO A 243 -23.20 2.55 -26.63
N GLU A 244 -24.29 3.25 -26.93
CA GLU A 244 -24.29 4.60 -27.52
C GLU A 244 -23.96 5.70 -26.50
N ASN A 245 -24.13 5.46 -25.21
CA ASN A 245 -23.89 6.44 -24.15
C ASN A 245 -22.42 6.41 -23.72
N HIS A 246 -21.70 7.46 -24.06
CA HIS A 246 -20.28 7.62 -23.72
C HIS A 246 -20.03 8.51 -22.49
N GLN A 247 -21.05 9.23 -22.05
CA GLN A 247 -21.00 10.08 -20.84
C GLN A 247 -21.86 9.46 -19.77
N LEU A 248 -21.24 9.00 -18.69
CA LEU A 248 -21.86 8.28 -17.60
C LEU A 248 -21.79 9.11 -16.32
N VAL A 249 -22.73 8.87 -15.41
CA VAL A 249 -22.79 9.49 -14.08
C VAL A 249 -23.06 8.42 -13.05
N ALA A 250 -22.31 8.45 -11.95
CA ALA A 250 -22.67 7.69 -10.76
C ALA A 250 -23.63 8.52 -9.89
N ALA A 251 -24.64 7.88 -9.33
CA ALA A 251 -25.63 8.52 -8.47
C ALA A 251 -26.02 7.58 -7.33
N LEU A 252 -26.69 8.12 -6.32
CA LEU A 252 -27.32 7.33 -5.27
C LEU A 252 -28.81 7.15 -5.61
N ASP A 253 -29.29 5.92 -5.51
CA ASP A 253 -30.71 5.64 -5.62
C ASP A 253 -31.50 6.02 -4.35
N ASN A 254 -32.81 5.78 -4.33
CA ASN A 254 -33.68 6.11 -3.19
C ASN A 254 -33.33 5.29 -1.92
N GLU A 255 -32.60 4.19 -2.05
CA GLU A 255 -32.12 3.36 -0.94
C GLU A 255 -30.69 3.71 -0.53
N GLY A 256 -30.06 4.69 -1.20
CA GLY A 256 -28.69 5.11 -0.95
C GLY A 256 -27.63 4.18 -1.56
N LYS A 257 -28.00 3.34 -2.53
CA LYS A 257 -27.06 2.50 -3.27
C LYS A 257 -26.49 3.26 -4.46
N ILE A 258 -25.23 2.96 -4.79
CA ILE A 258 -24.57 3.55 -5.95
C ILE A 258 -25.08 2.87 -7.21
N ILE A 259 -25.55 3.69 -8.16
CA ILE A 259 -25.97 3.27 -9.49
C ILE A 259 -25.18 4.05 -10.56
N VAL A 260 -25.02 3.45 -11.73
CA VAL A 260 -24.42 4.09 -12.90
C VAL A 260 -25.49 4.28 -13.97
N THR A 261 -25.62 5.50 -14.47
CA THR A 261 -26.58 5.88 -15.50
C THR A 261 -25.93 6.76 -16.58
N GLY A 262 -26.64 7.02 -17.67
CA GLY A 262 -26.22 8.03 -18.65
C GLY A 262 -26.41 9.45 -18.12
N ALA A 263 -25.50 10.35 -18.45
CA ALA A 263 -25.57 11.74 -18.02
C ALA A 263 -26.86 12.46 -18.46
N GLN A 264 -27.46 12.03 -19.57
CA GLN A 264 -28.72 12.61 -20.08
C GLN A 264 -29.96 12.14 -19.32
N GLU A 265 -29.88 11.05 -18.56
CA GLU A 265 -31.04 10.52 -17.81
C GLU A 265 -31.24 11.25 -16.49
N VAL A 266 -30.17 11.75 -15.87
CA VAL A 266 -30.23 12.51 -14.63
C VAL A 266 -30.98 13.84 -14.82
N THR A 267 -30.80 14.50 -15.98
CA THR A 267 -31.46 15.77 -16.30
C THR A 267 -32.98 15.62 -16.49
N LYS A 268 -33.45 14.43 -16.84
CA LYS A 268 -34.89 14.16 -17.00
C LYS A 268 -35.63 13.95 -15.69
N THR A 269 -34.92 13.47 -14.66
CA THR A 269 -35.51 13.21 -13.34
C THR A 269 -35.66 14.52 -12.53
N GLU A 270 -34.76 15.47 -12.70
CA GLU A 270 -34.83 16.78 -12.05
C GLU A 270 -35.94 17.70 -12.64
N THR A 271 -36.20 17.58 -13.95
CA THR A 271 -37.25 18.37 -14.63
C THR A 271 -38.64 17.82 -14.37
N SER A 272 -38.83 16.54 -14.04
CA SER A 272 -40.14 15.97 -13.75
C SER A 272 -40.65 16.23 -12.33
N THR A 273 -39.76 16.66 -11.41
CA THR A 273 -40.11 16.99 -10.02
C THR A 273 -40.51 18.48 -9.86
N SER A 274 -40.16 19.33 -10.82
CA SER A 274 -40.52 20.76 -10.79
C SER A 274 -41.86 21.09 -11.44
N ASP A 275 -42.48 20.16 -12.21
CA ASP A 275 -43.76 20.36 -12.88
C ASP A 275 -44.98 19.82 -12.11
N GLN A 276 -44.82 19.36 -10.86
CA GLN A 276 -45.93 18.94 -10.00
C GLN A 276 -46.21 19.87 -8.79
N ALA A 277 -45.60 21.07 -8.79
CA ALA A 277 -45.86 22.08 -7.77
C ALA A 277 -46.31 23.42 -8.40
N GLU A 278 -47.44 23.39 -9.11
CA GLU A 278 -48.32 24.55 -9.37
C GLU A 278 -49.79 24.15 -9.17
#